data_6cf9f8290afba4ce6efbc94d36849d05
#
_entry.id   6cf9f8290afba4ce6efbc94d36849d05
#
_cell.length_a   1.000
_cell.length_b   1.000
_cell.length_c   1.000
_cell.angle_alpha   90.00
_cell.angle_beta   90.00
_cell.angle_gamma   90.00
#
_symmetry.space_group_name_H-M   'P 1'
#
loop_
_entity.id
_entity.type
_entity.pdbx_description
1 polymer ?
#
loop_
_entity_poly.entity_id
_entity_poly.type
_entity_poly.pdbx_seq_one_letter_code
_entity_poly.pdbx_strand_id
1 'polypeptide(L)'
;RGSRHHHECLGDLRYLSGDAAGAMRDYRAEADGHASAAYARRSAVALARFEEDRAVMGELLADASVRAVIDPAALVAEQAWIGDYGGMASSILRIEENLLLSPYVIPALFTAAVWFFILLSFRSGWKKFTGPALLAFFLGLASATLTLYAVMVQEEIRGFESGPADPVLDQFLYYLAGVSLREELLKLLCFLPLALWMGKRGTSLDALLLGGLVGLGFAFQENLSYFRADASTYTAWLRLLTANVLHFSLTGIAAHALWRMISRGGRGWEEFLVTFLAVVFAHGFYNSLIAIPSFAEYAVLSPIVIAAIAYQYFVPLPQHLD
;
A
#
# COMPACT_ATOMS: atom_id res chain seq x y z
N ARG A 1 -47.08 -11.26 2.64
CA ARG A 1 -45.80 -10.62 3.02
C ARG A 1 -45.26 -11.45 4.17
N GLY A 2 -44.15 -12.19 3.96
CA GLY A 2 -43.51 -12.97 5.00
C GLY A 2 -42.99 -12.06 6.14
N SER A 3 -42.82 -12.62 7.33
CA SER A 3 -42.19 -11.89 8.43
C SER A 3 -40.71 -11.61 8.04
N ARG A 4 -40.19 -10.46 8.47
CA ARG A 4 -38.79 -10.11 8.35
C ARG A 4 -37.92 -11.27 8.85
N HIS A 5 -36.80 -11.59 8.16
CA HIS A 5 -35.90 -12.71 8.42
C HIS A 5 -36.43 -14.12 8.12
N HIS A 6 -37.63 -14.25 7.52
CA HIS A 6 -38.17 -15.56 7.18
C HIS A 6 -37.34 -16.28 6.13
N HIS A 7 -37.00 -15.58 5.05
CA HIS A 7 -36.19 -16.15 3.99
C HIS A 7 -34.69 -16.26 4.39
N GLU A 8 -34.19 -15.42 5.31
CA GLU A 8 -32.83 -15.62 5.88
C GLU A 8 -32.75 -16.99 6.56
N CYS A 9 -33.67 -17.30 7.47
CA CYS A 9 -33.72 -18.59 8.17
C CYS A 9 -33.90 -19.78 7.22
N LEU A 10 -34.74 -19.65 6.19
CA LEU A 10 -34.91 -20.70 5.18
C LEU A 10 -33.63 -20.89 4.37
N GLY A 11 -32.95 -19.83 3.99
CA GLY A 11 -31.67 -19.86 3.30
C GLY A 11 -30.61 -20.61 4.11
N ASP A 12 -30.49 -20.30 5.41
CA ASP A 12 -29.56 -20.99 6.30
C ASP A 12 -29.85 -22.48 6.42
N LEU A 13 -31.13 -22.85 6.58
CA LEU A 13 -31.55 -24.26 6.66
C LEU A 13 -31.24 -25.01 5.36
N ARG A 14 -31.49 -24.40 4.20
CA ARG A 14 -31.21 -25.00 2.90
C ARG A 14 -29.72 -25.16 2.67
N TYR A 15 -28.94 -24.14 3.02
CA TYR A 15 -27.47 -24.22 2.94
C TYR A 15 -26.95 -25.39 3.77
N LEU A 16 -27.40 -25.51 5.04
CA LEU A 16 -27.04 -26.61 5.93
C LEU A 16 -27.48 -27.98 5.43
N SER A 17 -28.55 -28.05 4.63
CA SER A 17 -29.03 -29.29 3.99
C SER A 17 -28.34 -29.61 2.65
N GLY A 18 -27.42 -28.74 2.18
CA GLY A 18 -26.72 -28.93 0.91
C GLY A 18 -27.47 -28.37 -0.32
N ASP A 19 -28.60 -27.66 -0.14
CA ASP A 19 -29.35 -27.01 -1.22
C ASP A 19 -28.84 -25.56 -1.41
N ALA A 20 -27.67 -25.39 -1.97
CA ALA A 20 -27.05 -24.09 -2.23
C ALA A 20 -27.91 -23.21 -3.15
N ALA A 21 -28.52 -23.80 -4.20
CA ALA A 21 -29.36 -23.08 -5.13
C ALA A 21 -30.67 -22.57 -4.45
N GLY A 22 -31.24 -23.37 -3.56
CA GLY A 22 -32.38 -22.98 -2.74
C GLY A 22 -32.02 -21.87 -1.75
N ALA A 23 -30.89 -22.00 -1.08
CA ALA A 23 -30.38 -21.00 -0.16
C ALA A 23 -30.17 -19.63 -0.87
N MET A 24 -29.56 -19.62 -2.05
CA MET A 24 -29.37 -18.40 -2.86
C MET A 24 -30.71 -17.74 -3.22
N ARG A 25 -31.74 -18.53 -3.62
CA ARG A 25 -33.07 -17.97 -3.90
C ARG A 25 -33.70 -17.31 -2.67
N ASP A 26 -33.58 -17.93 -1.51
CA ASP A 26 -34.16 -17.39 -0.28
C ASP A 26 -33.40 -16.13 0.18
N TYR A 27 -32.06 -16.10 0.15
CA TYR A 27 -31.31 -14.89 0.48
C TYR A 27 -31.65 -13.73 -0.45
N ARG A 28 -31.77 -13.98 -1.77
CA ARG A 28 -32.21 -12.95 -2.73
C ARG A 28 -33.64 -12.47 -2.43
N ALA A 29 -34.56 -13.37 -2.13
CA ALA A 29 -35.94 -13.01 -1.81
C ALA A 29 -36.04 -12.11 -0.55
N GLU A 30 -35.23 -12.38 0.48
CA GLU A 30 -35.14 -11.52 1.66
C GLU A 30 -34.51 -10.16 1.31
N ALA A 31 -33.43 -10.17 0.51
CA ALA A 31 -32.73 -8.95 0.09
C ALA A 31 -33.66 -8.02 -0.73
N ASP A 32 -34.47 -8.58 -1.63
CA ASP A 32 -35.41 -7.85 -2.47
C ASP A 32 -36.63 -7.36 -1.67
N GLY A 33 -37.09 -8.15 -0.69
CA GLY A 33 -38.22 -7.83 0.14
C GLY A 33 -37.97 -6.78 1.23
N HIS A 34 -36.74 -6.66 1.67
CA HIS A 34 -36.37 -5.84 2.82
C HIS A 34 -35.08 -5.06 2.62
N ALA A 35 -35.17 -3.72 2.60
CA ALA A 35 -34.01 -2.84 2.44
C ALA A 35 -32.91 -3.05 3.53
N SER A 36 -33.33 -3.49 4.73
CA SER A 36 -32.44 -3.74 5.87
C SER A 36 -31.84 -5.16 5.94
N ALA A 37 -32.04 -6.00 4.91
CA ALA A 37 -31.56 -7.39 4.87
C ALA A 37 -30.06 -7.49 4.61
N ALA A 38 -29.26 -6.89 5.49
CA ALA A 38 -27.77 -6.90 5.36
C ALA A 38 -27.19 -8.31 5.50
N TYR A 39 -27.78 -9.13 6.37
CA TYR A 39 -27.34 -10.52 6.55
C TYR A 39 -27.56 -11.34 5.28
N ALA A 40 -28.76 -11.32 4.70
CA ALA A 40 -29.07 -12.05 3.48
C ALA A 40 -28.15 -11.64 2.31
N ARG A 41 -27.88 -10.32 2.16
CA ARG A 41 -26.95 -9.83 1.13
C ARG A 41 -25.55 -10.38 1.31
N ARG A 42 -25.00 -10.33 2.55
CA ARG A 42 -23.67 -10.90 2.84
C ARG A 42 -23.64 -12.41 2.64
N SER A 43 -24.67 -13.13 3.07
CA SER A 43 -24.79 -14.58 2.90
C SER A 43 -24.87 -14.98 1.43
N ALA A 44 -25.58 -14.23 0.58
CA ALA A 44 -25.61 -14.46 -0.86
C ALA A 44 -24.22 -14.29 -1.49
N VAL A 45 -23.47 -13.26 -1.11
CA VAL A 45 -22.09 -13.03 -1.57
C VAL A 45 -21.17 -14.15 -1.12
N ALA A 46 -21.21 -14.52 0.16
CA ALA A 46 -20.41 -15.61 0.71
C ALA A 46 -20.70 -16.95 0.01
N LEU A 47 -21.98 -17.23 -0.28
CA LEU A 47 -22.41 -18.43 -0.99
C LEU A 47 -21.91 -18.42 -2.45
N ALA A 48 -22.00 -17.30 -3.17
CA ALA A 48 -21.49 -17.17 -4.53
C ALA A 48 -19.96 -17.40 -4.57
N ARG A 49 -19.24 -16.92 -3.56
CA ARG A 49 -17.80 -17.17 -3.43
C ARG A 49 -17.48 -18.64 -3.14
N PHE A 50 -18.23 -19.25 -2.23
CA PHE A 50 -18.06 -20.67 -1.86
C PHE A 50 -18.35 -21.62 -3.04
N GLU A 51 -19.39 -21.33 -3.82
CA GLU A 51 -19.76 -22.11 -5.03
C GLU A 51 -18.90 -21.72 -6.26
N GLU A 52 -17.95 -20.80 -6.11
CA GLU A 52 -17.09 -20.27 -7.17
C GLU A 52 -17.88 -19.70 -8.38
N ASP A 53 -19.11 -19.21 -8.15
CA ASP A 53 -19.98 -18.67 -9.19
C ASP A 53 -19.72 -17.19 -9.45
N ARG A 54 -18.77 -16.92 -10.36
CA ARG A 54 -18.39 -15.54 -10.76
C ARG A 54 -19.53 -14.77 -11.43
N ALA A 55 -20.43 -15.46 -12.12
CA ALA A 55 -21.55 -14.81 -12.80
C ALA A 55 -22.55 -14.26 -11.78
N VAL A 56 -22.95 -15.09 -10.82
CA VAL A 56 -23.83 -14.70 -9.71
C VAL A 56 -23.16 -13.62 -8.86
N MET A 57 -21.88 -13.72 -8.58
CA MET A 57 -21.12 -12.68 -7.86
C MET A 57 -21.19 -11.34 -8.61
N GLY A 58 -20.98 -11.34 -9.92
CA GLY A 58 -21.07 -10.12 -10.74
C GLY A 58 -22.47 -9.48 -10.69
N GLU A 59 -23.55 -10.30 -10.74
CA GLU A 59 -24.93 -9.82 -10.58
C GLU A 59 -25.14 -9.19 -9.19
N LEU A 60 -24.70 -9.86 -8.13
CA LEU A 60 -24.83 -9.36 -6.76
C LEU A 60 -24.08 -8.04 -6.57
N LEU A 61 -22.85 -7.94 -7.06
CA LEU A 61 -22.04 -6.73 -6.94
C LEU A 61 -22.49 -5.59 -7.86
N ALA A 62 -23.34 -5.83 -8.86
CA ALA A 62 -24.01 -4.77 -9.62
C ALA A 62 -24.98 -3.95 -8.74
N ASP A 63 -25.57 -4.56 -7.70
CA ASP A 63 -26.46 -3.88 -6.78
C ASP A 63 -25.70 -3.05 -5.74
N ALA A 64 -25.97 -1.74 -5.70
CA ALA A 64 -25.38 -0.81 -4.75
C ALA A 64 -25.73 -1.17 -3.28
N SER A 65 -26.90 -1.74 -3.02
CA SER A 65 -27.33 -2.14 -1.69
C SER A 65 -26.56 -3.35 -1.15
N VAL A 66 -26.10 -4.22 -2.05
CA VAL A 66 -25.20 -5.34 -1.73
C VAL A 66 -23.80 -4.79 -1.41
N ARG A 67 -23.24 -3.93 -2.28
CA ARG A 67 -21.93 -3.32 -2.04
C ARG A 67 -21.85 -2.53 -0.72
N ALA A 68 -22.97 -1.89 -0.33
CA ALA A 68 -23.04 -1.08 0.89
C ALA A 68 -22.93 -1.88 2.19
N VAL A 69 -23.18 -3.19 2.17
CA VAL A 69 -23.15 -4.05 3.37
C VAL A 69 -21.92 -4.97 3.44
N ILE A 70 -21.10 -5.00 2.39
CA ILE A 70 -19.84 -5.75 2.36
C ILE A 70 -18.74 -4.89 2.98
N ASP A 71 -17.84 -5.52 3.71
CA ASP A 71 -16.61 -4.84 4.16
C ASP A 71 -15.84 -4.28 2.94
N PRO A 72 -15.33 -3.03 2.99
CA PRO A 72 -14.68 -2.43 1.84
C PRO A 72 -13.47 -3.20 1.30
N ALA A 73 -12.68 -3.86 2.16
CA ALA A 73 -11.55 -4.66 1.71
C ALA A 73 -12.02 -5.96 1.05
N ALA A 74 -13.04 -6.62 1.64
CA ALA A 74 -13.68 -7.79 1.03
C ALA A 74 -14.30 -7.44 -0.33
N LEU A 75 -14.93 -6.27 -0.46
CA LEU A 75 -15.49 -5.82 -1.75
C LEU A 75 -14.40 -5.70 -2.83
N VAL A 76 -13.23 -5.15 -2.48
CA VAL A 76 -12.09 -5.06 -3.41
C VAL A 76 -11.64 -6.45 -3.86
N ALA A 77 -11.53 -7.41 -2.93
CA ALA A 77 -11.16 -8.79 -3.23
C ALA A 77 -12.17 -9.50 -4.14
N GLU A 78 -13.47 -9.33 -3.88
CA GLU A 78 -14.52 -9.93 -4.73
C GLU A 78 -14.56 -9.32 -6.14
N GLN A 79 -14.35 -7.99 -6.26
CA GLN A 79 -14.23 -7.31 -7.54
C GLN A 79 -13.01 -7.78 -8.34
N ALA A 80 -11.86 -7.96 -7.67
CA ALA A 80 -10.66 -8.53 -8.29
C ALA A 80 -10.93 -9.94 -8.81
N TRP A 81 -11.58 -10.77 -7.99
CA TRP A 81 -11.86 -12.16 -8.31
C TRP A 81 -12.75 -12.33 -9.55
N ILE A 82 -13.77 -11.47 -9.72
CA ILE A 82 -14.62 -11.49 -10.92
C ILE A 82 -14.04 -10.75 -12.12
N GLY A 83 -12.87 -10.08 -11.96
CA GLY A 83 -12.22 -9.29 -13.02
C GLY A 83 -12.83 -7.90 -13.23
N ASP A 84 -13.61 -7.37 -12.28
CA ASP A 84 -14.09 -5.98 -12.28
C ASP A 84 -13.00 -5.03 -11.77
N TYR A 85 -11.95 -4.84 -12.57
CA TYR A 85 -10.82 -3.97 -12.21
C TYR A 85 -11.20 -2.50 -12.10
N GLY A 86 -12.23 -2.05 -12.80
CA GLY A 86 -12.76 -0.69 -12.69
C GLY A 86 -13.46 -0.44 -11.36
N GLY A 87 -14.33 -1.37 -10.95
CA GLY A 87 -14.97 -1.38 -9.65
C GLY A 87 -13.95 -1.46 -8.51
N MET A 88 -12.97 -2.36 -8.64
CA MET A 88 -11.86 -2.52 -7.69
C MET A 88 -11.10 -1.20 -7.49
N ALA A 89 -10.68 -0.53 -8.57
CA ALA A 89 -9.99 0.75 -8.49
C ALA A 89 -10.84 1.82 -7.78
N SER A 90 -12.14 1.89 -8.10
CA SER A 90 -13.07 2.82 -7.46
C SER A 90 -13.25 2.54 -5.97
N SER A 91 -13.27 1.27 -5.57
CA SER A 91 -13.39 0.86 -4.17
C SER A 91 -12.12 1.16 -3.38
N ILE A 92 -10.93 0.95 -3.96
CA ILE A 92 -9.62 1.33 -3.38
C ILE A 92 -9.58 2.85 -3.15
N LEU A 93 -9.92 3.67 -4.15
CA LEU A 93 -9.93 5.13 -4.00
C LEU A 93 -10.88 5.59 -2.88
N ARG A 94 -12.04 4.93 -2.74
CA ARG A 94 -12.98 5.23 -1.65
C ARG A 94 -12.44 4.84 -0.27
N ILE A 95 -11.71 3.74 -0.16
CA ILE A 95 -11.03 3.34 1.08
C ILE A 95 -10.01 4.40 1.46
N GLU A 96 -9.19 4.85 0.52
CA GLU A 96 -8.17 5.87 0.75
C GLU A 96 -8.78 7.23 1.09
N GLU A 97 -9.84 7.65 0.40
CA GLU A 97 -10.59 8.87 0.74
C GLU A 97 -11.10 8.82 2.19
N ASN A 98 -11.71 7.70 2.60
CA ASN A 98 -12.17 7.52 3.96
C ASN A 98 -11.03 7.57 5.00
N LEU A 99 -9.86 7.03 4.67
CA LEU A 99 -8.68 7.12 5.54
C LEU A 99 -8.16 8.55 5.65
N LEU A 100 -8.08 9.28 4.53
CA LEU A 100 -7.67 10.69 4.51
C LEU A 100 -8.64 11.62 5.25
N LEU A 101 -9.92 11.30 5.30
CA LEU A 101 -10.94 12.03 6.04
C LEU A 101 -11.06 11.58 7.50
N SER A 102 -10.32 10.56 7.91
CA SER A 102 -10.36 10.02 9.27
C SER A 102 -9.48 10.80 10.24
N PRO A 103 -9.69 10.68 11.56
CA PRO A 103 -8.82 11.27 12.58
C PRO A 103 -7.36 10.79 12.50
N TYR A 104 -7.10 9.65 11.88
CA TYR A 104 -5.76 9.07 11.73
C TYR A 104 -4.85 9.91 10.83
N VAL A 105 -5.41 10.83 10.03
CA VAL A 105 -4.63 11.79 9.23
C VAL A 105 -3.76 12.70 10.11
N ILE A 106 -4.19 13.00 11.35
CA ILE A 106 -3.46 13.92 12.24
C ILE A 106 -2.09 13.35 12.62
N PRO A 107 -1.95 12.15 13.22
CA PRO A 107 -0.64 11.57 13.53
C PRO A 107 0.17 11.24 12.27
N ALA A 108 -0.47 10.81 11.17
CA ALA A 108 0.24 10.57 9.91
C ALA A 108 0.85 11.85 9.35
N LEU A 109 0.08 12.95 9.34
CA LEU A 109 0.57 14.26 8.90
C LEU A 109 1.68 14.80 9.79
N PHE A 110 1.56 14.64 11.13
CA PHE A 110 2.58 15.04 12.06
C PHE A 110 3.90 14.32 11.78
N THR A 111 3.89 13.00 11.68
CA THR A 111 5.11 12.20 11.43
C THR A 111 5.74 12.53 10.07
N ALA A 112 4.94 12.74 9.04
CA ALA A 112 5.42 13.14 7.72
C ALA A 112 5.96 14.59 7.71
N ALA A 113 5.27 15.54 8.34
CA ALA A 113 5.68 16.94 8.37
C ALA A 113 7.04 17.14 9.03
N VAL A 114 7.32 16.45 10.13
CA VAL A 114 8.62 16.50 10.79
C VAL A 114 9.75 16.19 9.80
N TRP A 115 9.67 15.08 9.09
CA TRP A 115 10.69 14.68 8.13
C TRP A 115 10.68 15.53 6.87
N PHE A 116 9.51 15.97 6.40
CA PHE A 116 9.40 16.86 5.26
C PHE A 116 10.21 18.15 5.48
N PHE A 117 10.05 18.80 6.64
CA PHE A 117 10.81 20.02 6.95
C PHE A 117 12.28 19.75 7.20
N ILE A 118 12.64 18.61 7.82
CA ILE A 118 14.04 18.20 7.98
C ILE A 118 14.70 18.02 6.61
N LEU A 119 14.07 17.29 5.67
CA LEU A 119 14.60 17.09 4.33
C LEU A 119 14.74 18.42 3.56
N LEU A 120 13.76 19.31 3.65
CA LEU A 120 13.86 20.64 3.04
C LEU A 120 15.01 21.48 3.61
N SER A 121 15.37 21.31 4.89
CA SER A 121 16.43 22.07 5.53
C SER A 121 17.83 21.81 4.95
N PHE A 122 18.02 20.65 4.30
CA PHE A 122 19.27 20.35 3.60
C PHE A 122 19.47 21.16 2.32
N ARG A 123 18.43 21.83 1.82
CA ARG A 123 18.49 22.59 0.57
C ARG A 123 18.55 24.10 0.83
N SER A 124 19.66 24.75 0.52
CA SER A 124 19.72 26.22 0.50
C SER A 124 18.75 26.77 -0.56
N GLY A 125 18.00 27.81 -0.21
CA GLY A 125 16.97 28.36 -1.10
C GLY A 125 15.72 27.50 -1.22
N TRP A 126 15.38 26.76 -0.20
CA TRP A 126 14.24 25.83 -0.09
C TRP A 126 12.89 26.40 -0.58
N LYS A 127 12.67 27.72 -0.51
CA LYS A 127 11.43 28.35 -1.00
C LYS A 127 11.15 28.10 -2.48
N LYS A 128 12.19 28.06 -3.32
CA LYS A 128 12.05 27.71 -4.75
C LYS A 128 11.91 26.21 -4.98
N PHE A 129 12.35 25.42 -4.03
CA PHE A 129 12.30 23.96 -4.07
C PHE A 129 10.98 23.40 -3.53
N THR A 130 10.16 24.22 -2.81
CA THR A 130 8.90 23.75 -2.18
C THR A 130 7.89 23.19 -3.18
N GLY A 131 7.73 23.78 -4.36
CA GLY A 131 6.81 23.27 -5.39
C GLY A 131 7.18 21.85 -5.85
N PRO A 132 8.40 21.63 -6.35
CA PRO A 132 8.87 20.27 -6.66
C PRO A 132 8.81 19.30 -5.47
N ALA A 133 9.10 19.76 -4.25
CA ALA A 133 9.04 18.96 -3.03
C ALA A 133 7.62 18.49 -2.72
N LEU A 134 6.63 19.37 -2.80
CA LEU A 134 5.22 19.01 -2.64
C LEU A 134 4.77 18.04 -3.74
N LEU A 135 5.15 18.31 -5.00
CA LEU A 135 4.84 17.38 -6.09
C LEU A 135 5.43 15.99 -5.83
N ALA A 136 6.69 15.91 -5.38
CA ALA A 136 7.32 14.64 -5.04
C ALA A 136 6.55 13.90 -3.93
N PHE A 137 6.14 14.61 -2.87
CA PHE A 137 5.34 14.03 -1.79
C PHE A 137 4.00 13.47 -2.30
N PHE A 138 3.28 14.22 -3.15
CA PHE A 138 2.02 13.74 -3.73
C PHE A 138 2.20 12.59 -4.72
N LEU A 139 3.31 12.53 -5.44
CA LEU A 139 3.67 11.38 -6.27
C LEU A 139 3.93 10.14 -5.41
N GLY A 140 4.51 10.32 -4.23
CA GLY A 140 4.66 9.27 -3.23
C GLY A 140 3.31 8.73 -2.74
N LEU A 141 2.38 9.62 -2.43
CA LEU A 141 1.00 9.26 -2.08
C LEU A 141 0.36 8.43 -3.20
N ALA A 142 0.46 8.91 -4.44
CA ALA A 142 -0.07 8.19 -5.60
C ALA A 142 0.59 6.81 -5.79
N SER A 143 1.88 6.67 -5.49
CA SER A 143 2.56 5.38 -5.59
C SER A 143 2.05 4.36 -4.57
N ALA A 144 1.61 4.80 -3.38
CA ALA A 144 0.98 3.92 -2.39
C ALA A 144 -0.39 3.40 -2.87
N THR A 145 -1.22 4.26 -3.48
CA THR A 145 -2.47 3.87 -4.12
C THR A 145 -2.24 2.83 -5.22
N LEU A 146 -1.25 3.06 -6.09
CA LEU A 146 -0.89 2.10 -7.14
C LEU A 146 -0.37 0.78 -6.55
N THR A 147 0.35 0.85 -5.43
CA THR A 147 0.82 -0.34 -4.72
C THR A 147 -0.34 -1.15 -4.18
N LEU A 148 -1.33 -0.52 -3.55
CA LEU A 148 -2.51 -1.22 -3.05
C LEU A 148 -3.28 -1.92 -4.19
N TYR A 149 -3.41 -1.25 -5.34
CA TYR A 149 -3.99 -1.87 -6.53
C TYR A 149 -3.18 -3.10 -6.99
N ALA A 150 -1.85 -2.96 -7.04
CA ALA A 150 -0.96 -4.06 -7.47
C ALA A 150 -0.96 -5.23 -6.47
N VAL A 151 -1.12 -4.97 -5.15
CA VAL A 151 -1.31 -6.02 -4.12
C VAL A 151 -2.53 -6.87 -4.45
N MET A 152 -3.67 -6.24 -4.65
CA MET A 152 -4.92 -6.97 -4.91
C MET A 152 -4.82 -7.83 -6.18
N VAL A 153 -4.21 -7.30 -7.25
CA VAL A 153 -3.95 -8.08 -8.47
C VAL A 153 -3.00 -9.25 -8.20
N GLN A 154 -1.99 -9.04 -7.40
CA GLN A 154 -0.99 -10.08 -7.09
C GLN A 154 -1.59 -11.19 -6.24
N GLU A 155 -2.26 -10.87 -5.17
CA GLU A 155 -2.80 -11.82 -4.20
C GLU A 155 -4.05 -12.53 -4.75
N GLU A 156 -5.05 -11.77 -5.19
CA GLU A 156 -6.35 -12.33 -5.61
C GLU A 156 -6.31 -13.00 -6.99
N ILE A 157 -5.46 -12.54 -7.92
CA ILE A 157 -5.42 -13.07 -9.29
C ILE A 157 -4.30 -14.09 -9.48
N ARG A 158 -3.13 -13.84 -8.86
CA ARG A 158 -1.95 -14.68 -9.03
C ARG A 158 -1.74 -15.65 -7.90
N GLY A 159 -2.45 -15.50 -6.77
CA GLY A 159 -2.28 -16.32 -5.57
C GLY A 159 -0.88 -16.22 -4.97
N PHE A 160 -0.16 -15.10 -5.20
CA PHE A 160 1.15 -14.86 -4.61
C PHE A 160 0.97 -14.08 -3.30
N GLU A 161 0.65 -14.80 -2.28
CA GLU A 161 0.43 -14.35 -0.91
C GLU A 161 1.28 -15.17 0.06
N SER A 162 1.41 -14.72 1.29
CA SER A 162 2.05 -15.49 2.35
C SER A 162 1.40 -15.17 3.70
N GLY A 163 1.24 -16.23 4.50
CA GLY A 163 0.65 -16.15 5.82
C GLY A 163 1.61 -16.59 6.94
N PRO A 164 1.25 -16.31 8.21
CA PRO A 164 2.10 -16.67 9.37
C PRO A 164 2.37 -18.17 9.53
N ALA A 165 1.57 -19.02 8.89
CA ALA A 165 1.73 -20.50 8.91
C ALA A 165 2.70 -21.02 7.86
N ASP A 166 3.10 -20.19 6.89
CA ASP A 166 3.99 -20.60 5.82
C ASP A 166 5.44 -20.77 6.31
N PRO A 167 6.26 -21.55 5.59
CA PRO A 167 7.68 -21.65 5.88
C PRO A 167 8.36 -20.27 5.92
N VAL A 168 9.30 -20.08 6.83
CA VAL A 168 10.01 -18.79 7.03
C VAL A 168 10.65 -18.27 5.73
N LEU A 169 11.18 -19.18 4.89
CA LEU A 169 11.76 -18.81 3.61
C LEU A 169 10.71 -18.23 2.65
N ASP A 170 9.51 -18.83 2.60
CA ASP A 170 8.43 -18.36 1.73
C ASP A 170 7.91 -17.00 2.18
N GLN A 171 7.75 -16.79 3.49
CA GLN A 171 7.44 -15.48 4.07
C GLN A 171 8.53 -14.45 3.70
N PHE A 172 9.81 -14.80 3.85
CA PHE A 172 10.92 -13.91 3.50
C PHE A 172 10.90 -13.55 2.01
N LEU A 173 10.72 -14.52 1.12
CA LEU A 173 10.65 -14.29 -0.33
C LEU A 173 9.43 -13.44 -0.70
N TYR A 174 8.31 -13.61 -0.02
CA TYR A 174 7.14 -12.77 -0.20
C TYR A 174 7.41 -11.30 0.18
N TYR A 175 8.04 -11.02 1.34
CA TYR A 175 8.39 -9.66 1.72
C TYR A 175 9.43 -9.05 0.78
N LEU A 176 10.35 -9.83 0.25
CA LEU A 176 11.38 -9.37 -0.67
C LEU A 176 10.83 -9.09 -2.08
N ALA A 177 10.25 -10.10 -2.71
CA ALA A 177 9.80 -10.04 -4.11
C ALA A 177 8.35 -9.56 -4.26
N GLY A 178 7.48 -9.94 -3.34
CA GLY A 178 6.06 -9.58 -3.36
C GLY A 178 5.78 -8.19 -2.85
N VAL A 179 6.42 -7.78 -1.76
CA VAL A 179 6.17 -6.48 -1.13
C VAL A 179 7.19 -5.44 -1.59
N SER A 180 8.46 -5.60 -1.21
CA SER A 180 9.46 -4.52 -1.34
C SER A 180 9.83 -4.22 -2.79
N LEU A 181 9.97 -5.24 -3.64
CA LEU A 181 10.25 -5.02 -5.07
C LEU A 181 9.13 -4.20 -5.73
N ARG A 182 7.88 -4.56 -5.46
CA ARG A 182 6.69 -3.86 -5.99
C ARG A 182 6.65 -2.41 -5.51
N GLU A 183 6.82 -2.20 -4.21
CA GLU A 183 6.77 -0.87 -3.63
C GLU A 183 7.85 0.05 -4.17
N GLU A 184 9.11 -0.39 -4.14
CA GLU A 184 10.22 0.45 -4.59
C GLU A 184 10.15 0.70 -6.11
N LEU A 185 9.67 -0.28 -6.90
CA LEU A 185 9.44 -0.09 -8.33
C LEU A 185 8.37 0.98 -8.60
N LEU A 186 7.23 0.93 -7.91
CA LEU A 186 6.14 1.89 -8.12
C LEU A 186 6.51 3.30 -7.62
N LYS A 187 7.26 3.41 -6.51
CA LYS A 187 7.83 4.68 -6.06
C LYS A 187 8.75 5.29 -7.11
N LEU A 188 9.64 4.49 -7.71
CA LEU A 188 10.52 4.96 -8.78
C LEU A 188 9.78 5.30 -10.07
N LEU A 189 8.75 4.57 -10.45
CA LEU A 189 7.90 4.90 -11.60
C LEU A 189 7.21 6.26 -11.40
N CYS A 190 6.71 6.53 -10.19
CA CYS A 190 6.14 7.84 -9.84
C CYS A 190 7.20 8.95 -9.77
N PHE A 191 8.44 8.66 -9.38
CA PHE A 191 9.55 9.60 -9.40
C PHE A 191 10.07 9.90 -10.81
N LEU A 192 9.94 8.99 -11.77
CA LEU A 192 10.50 9.09 -13.11
C LEU A 192 10.20 10.42 -13.83
N PRO A 193 8.98 11.00 -13.80
CA PRO A 193 8.72 12.32 -14.39
C PRO A 193 9.60 13.44 -13.82
N LEU A 194 9.86 13.41 -12.50
CA LEU A 194 10.76 14.38 -11.85
C LEU A 194 12.20 14.15 -12.28
N ALA A 195 12.67 12.90 -12.37
CA ALA A 195 14.01 12.58 -12.83
C ALA A 195 14.25 13.07 -14.26
N LEU A 196 13.27 12.88 -15.17
CA LEU A 196 13.32 13.37 -16.54
C LEU A 196 13.29 14.90 -16.61
N TRP A 197 12.45 15.55 -15.80
CA TRP A 197 12.37 17.00 -15.70
C TRP A 197 13.68 17.63 -15.22
N MET A 198 14.30 17.05 -14.20
CA MET A 198 15.62 17.47 -13.71
C MET A 198 16.70 17.31 -14.78
N GLY A 199 16.70 16.19 -15.50
CA GLY A 199 17.66 15.91 -16.56
C GLY A 199 19.09 16.21 -16.14
N LYS A 200 19.83 16.95 -16.98
CA LYS A 200 21.21 17.37 -16.69
C LYS A 200 21.34 18.62 -15.82
N ARG A 201 20.22 19.29 -15.51
CA ARG A 201 20.22 20.52 -14.71
C ARG A 201 20.04 20.28 -13.22
N GLY A 202 19.53 19.09 -12.83
CA GLY A 202 19.39 18.68 -11.45
C GLY A 202 20.74 18.38 -10.80
N THR A 203 20.76 18.41 -9.48
CA THR A 203 21.92 18.01 -8.67
C THR A 203 21.67 16.66 -8.01
N SER A 204 22.73 16.00 -7.55
CA SER A 204 22.63 14.77 -6.75
C SER A 204 21.76 14.97 -5.50
N LEU A 205 21.90 16.13 -4.84
CA LEU A 205 21.11 16.47 -3.67
C LEU A 205 19.62 16.62 -4.04
N ASP A 206 19.29 17.28 -5.16
CA ASP A 206 17.89 17.41 -5.60
C ASP A 206 17.26 16.04 -5.85
N ALA A 207 17.98 15.14 -6.54
CA ALA A 207 17.48 13.79 -6.83
C ALA A 207 17.26 12.98 -5.55
N LEU A 208 18.20 13.06 -4.61
CA LEU A 208 18.12 12.38 -3.32
C LEU A 208 16.93 12.90 -2.49
N LEU A 209 16.79 14.24 -2.38
CA LEU A 209 15.73 14.85 -1.60
C LEU A 209 14.34 14.64 -2.23
N LEU A 210 14.18 14.83 -3.54
CA LEU A 210 12.89 14.60 -4.21
C LEU A 210 12.51 13.12 -4.18
N GLY A 211 13.45 12.20 -4.39
CA GLY A 211 13.22 10.77 -4.21
C GLY A 211 12.83 10.43 -2.77
N GLY A 212 13.53 10.99 -1.80
CA GLY A 212 13.20 10.84 -0.39
C GLY A 212 11.79 11.35 -0.05
N LEU A 213 11.37 12.45 -0.66
CA LEU A 213 10.02 13.00 -0.47
C LEU A 213 8.94 12.13 -1.14
N VAL A 214 9.26 11.43 -2.25
CA VAL A 214 8.36 10.38 -2.78
C VAL A 214 8.24 9.24 -1.76
N GLY A 215 9.35 8.75 -1.21
CA GLY A 215 9.32 7.74 -0.15
C GLY A 215 8.51 8.19 1.08
N LEU A 216 8.64 9.45 1.48
CA LEU A 216 7.90 10.02 2.61
C LEU A 216 6.39 10.13 2.33
N GLY A 217 5.99 10.49 1.11
CA GLY A 217 4.59 10.51 0.69
C GLY A 217 3.96 9.12 0.70
N PHE A 218 4.71 8.10 0.28
CA PHE A 218 4.32 6.70 0.41
C PHE A 218 4.13 6.32 1.88
N ALA A 219 5.12 6.59 2.74
CA ALA A 219 5.05 6.30 4.17
C ALA A 219 3.87 7.00 4.87
N PHE A 220 3.51 8.21 4.44
CA PHE A 220 2.33 8.91 4.95
C PHE A 220 1.05 8.10 4.72
N GLN A 221 0.83 7.63 3.48
CA GLN A 221 -0.36 6.84 3.14
C GLN A 221 -0.38 5.50 3.89
N GLU A 222 0.75 4.83 3.95
CA GLU A 222 0.88 3.58 4.70
C GLU A 222 0.60 3.79 6.20
N ASN A 223 1.09 4.88 6.80
CA ASN A 223 0.85 5.22 8.18
C ASN A 223 -0.63 5.39 8.53
N LEU A 224 -1.47 5.86 7.59
CA LEU A 224 -2.92 5.93 7.82
C LEU A 224 -3.52 4.56 8.15
N SER A 225 -3.10 3.52 7.44
CA SER A 225 -3.55 2.14 7.69
C SER A 225 -3.04 1.61 9.04
N TYR A 226 -1.77 1.88 9.37
CA TYR A 226 -1.21 1.48 10.66
C TYR A 226 -1.87 2.20 11.84
N PHE A 227 -2.14 3.50 11.74
CA PHE A 227 -2.83 4.25 12.80
C PHE A 227 -4.32 3.89 12.92
N ARG A 228 -4.92 3.40 11.83
CA ARG A 228 -6.26 2.80 11.92
C ARG A 228 -6.26 1.50 12.75
N ALA A 229 -5.20 0.69 12.63
CA ALA A 229 -5.06 -0.56 13.36
C ALA A 229 -4.64 -0.33 14.82
N ASP A 230 -3.71 0.61 15.06
CA ASP A 230 -3.22 1.00 16.40
C ASP A 230 -2.83 2.48 16.43
N ALA A 231 -3.70 3.31 17.02
CA ALA A 231 -3.50 4.75 17.17
C ALA A 231 -2.70 5.13 18.44
N SER A 232 -1.93 4.22 19.00
CA SER A 232 -1.12 4.49 20.19
C SER A 232 0.01 5.49 19.90
N THR A 233 0.40 6.23 20.92
CA THR A 233 1.56 7.12 20.87
C THR A 233 2.85 6.33 20.57
N TYR A 234 2.93 5.09 21.04
CA TYR A 234 4.07 4.20 20.76
C TYR A 234 4.19 3.92 19.26
N THR A 235 3.10 3.52 18.61
CA THR A 235 3.08 3.30 17.16
C THR A 235 3.45 4.56 16.38
N ALA A 236 2.98 5.74 16.81
CA ALA A 236 3.34 7.02 16.19
C ALA A 236 4.85 7.30 16.28
N TRP A 237 5.49 7.12 17.43
CA TRP A 237 6.94 7.27 17.58
C TRP A 237 7.71 6.23 16.80
N LEU A 238 7.26 4.98 16.83
CA LEU A 238 7.90 3.90 16.08
C LEU A 238 7.89 4.22 14.59
N ARG A 239 6.74 4.57 14.02
CA ARG A 239 6.59 4.92 12.59
C ARG A 239 7.41 6.16 12.21
N LEU A 240 7.45 7.17 13.08
CA LEU A 240 8.26 8.37 12.88
C LEU A 240 9.75 8.02 12.74
N LEU A 241 10.28 7.18 13.62
CA LEU A 241 11.72 6.91 13.73
C LEU A 241 12.21 5.73 12.87
N THR A 242 11.31 4.88 12.39
CA THR A 242 11.67 3.69 11.60
C THR A 242 11.12 3.75 10.18
N ALA A 243 9.83 3.56 9.99
CA ALA A 243 9.23 3.44 8.67
C ALA A 243 9.41 4.68 7.80
N ASN A 244 9.19 5.89 8.35
CA ASN A 244 9.42 7.11 7.59
C ASN A 244 10.88 7.23 7.15
N VAL A 245 11.82 6.92 8.08
CA VAL A 245 13.27 6.95 7.78
C VAL A 245 13.64 5.92 6.73
N LEU A 246 13.10 4.71 6.84
CA LEU A 246 13.29 3.66 5.84
C LEU A 246 12.87 4.14 4.45
N HIS A 247 11.61 4.54 4.31
CA HIS A 247 11.04 4.88 3.02
C HIS A 247 11.74 6.07 2.38
N PHE A 248 11.95 7.18 3.11
CA PHE A 248 12.60 8.32 2.49
C PHE A 248 14.08 8.04 2.15
N SER A 249 14.79 7.26 2.96
CA SER A 249 16.19 6.96 2.71
C SER A 249 16.37 6.02 1.52
N LEU A 250 15.67 4.89 1.51
CA LEU A 250 15.80 3.88 0.47
C LEU A 250 15.31 4.40 -0.88
N THR A 251 14.13 5.01 -0.92
CA THR A 251 13.61 5.61 -2.16
C THR A 251 14.49 6.77 -2.63
N GLY A 252 15.03 7.58 -1.72
CA GLY A 252 15.98 8.63 -2.07
C GLY A 252 17.25 8.10 -2.75
N ILE A 253 17.83 7.05 -2.21
CA ILE A 253 19.02 6.38 -2.76
C ILE A 253 18.74 5.80 -4.15
N ALA A 254 17.64 5.06 -4.30
CA ALA A 254 17.26 4.47 -5.58
C ALA A 254 16.92 5.53 -6.65
N ALA A 255 16.22 6.60 -6.24
CA ALA A 255 15.89 7.74 -7.09
C ALA A 255 17.13 8.51 -7.57
N HIS A 256 18.12 8.69 -6.69
CA HIS A 256 19.42 9.28 -7.04
C HIS A 256 20.15 8.44 -8.10
N ALA A 257 20.20 7.12 -7.92
CA ALA A 257 20.84 6.23 -8.89
C ALA A 257 20.10 6.25 -10.25
N LEU A 258 18.76 6.25 -10.25
CA LEU A 258 17.94 6.39 -11.45
C LEU A 258 18.21 7.71 -12.17
N TRP A 259 18.19 8.84 -11.45
CA TRP A 259 18.49 10.14 -12.03
C TRP A 259 19.92 10.22 -12.60
N ARG A 260 20.92 9.68 -11.91
CA ARG A 260 22.30 9.60 -12.43
C ARG A 260 22.38 8.85 -13.76
N MET A 261 21.70 7.72 -13.87
CA MET A 261 21.60 6.95 -15.12
C MET A 261 20.97 7.81 -16.23
N ILE A 262 19.84 8.47 -15.96
CA ILE A 262 19.15 9.33 -16.93
C ILE A 262 20.00 10.52 -17.36
N SER A 263 20.60 11.23 -16.40
CA SER A 263 21.41 12.43 -16.67
C SER A 263 22.66 12.13 -17.49
N ARG A 264 23.16 10.88 -17.44
CA ARG A 264 24.29 10.37 -18.21
C ARG A 264 23.88 9.70 -19.55
N GLY A 265 22.62 9.83 -19.97
CA GLY A 265 22.12 9.24 -21.21
C GLY A 265 22.06 7.71 -21.20
N GLY A 266 21.67 7.12 -20.08
CA GLY A 266 21.57 5.67 -19.88
C GLY A 266 22.86 4.99 -19.42
N ARG A 267 23.96 5.71 -19.35
CA ARG A 267 25.20 5.15 -18.81
C ARG A 267 25.08 4.94 -17.30
N GLY A 268 25.63 3.83 -16.79
CA GLY A 268 25.54 3.48 -15.36
C GLY A 268 24.25 2.74 -14.99
N TRP A 269 23.59 2.11 -15.96
CA TRP A 269 22.43 1.27 -15.72
C TRP A 269 22.74 0.10 -14.77
N GLU A 270 23.97 -0.42 -14.81
CA GLU A 270 24.44 -1.48 -13.90
C GLU A 270 24.50 -0.96 -12.45
N GLU A 271 25.03 0.25 -12.25
CA GLU A 271 25.05 0.92 -10.94
C GLU A 271 23.65 1.14 -10.41
N PHE A 272 22.73 1.60 -11.28
CA PHE A 272 21.33 1.74 -10.92
C PHE A 272 20.70 0.40 -10.53
N LEU A 273 20.90 -0.66 -11.32
CA LEU A 273 20.32 -1.97 -11.04
C LEU A 273 20.82 -2.54 -9.71
N VAL A 274 22.14 -2.49 -9.46
CA VAL A 274 22.73 -2.96 -8.21
C VAL A 274 22.20 -2.16 -7.01
N THR A 275 22.12 -0.83 -7.14
CA THR A 275 21.57 0.03 -6.09
C THR A 275 20.10 -0.28 -5.84
N PHE A 276 19.30 -0.42 -6.89
CA PHE A 276 17.88 -0.76 -6.78
C PHE A 276 17.66 -2.11 -6.08
N LEU A 277 18.39 -3.14 -6.49
CA LEU A 277 18.31 -4.46 -5.86
C LEU A 277 18.75 -4.43 -4.38
N ALA A 278 19.78 -3.66 -4.05
CA ALA A 278 20.21 -3.47 -2.67
C ALA A 278 19.15 -2.77 -1.82
N VAL A 279 18.47 -1.75 -2.38
CA VAL A 279 17.34 -1.07 -1.75
C VAL A 279 16.17 -2.02 -1.51
N VAL A 280 15.78 -2.79 -2.53
CA VAL A 280 14.72 -3.81 -2.43
C VAL A 280 15.05 -4.83 -1.34
N PHE A 281 16.30 -5.32 -1.31
CA PHE A 281 16.74 -6.26 -0.29
C PHE A 281 16.68 -5.66 1.12
N ALA A 282 17.20 -4.44 1.30
CA ALA A 282 17.18 -3.77 2.61
C ALA A 282 15.74 -3.54 3.11
N HIS A 283 14.84 -3.15 2.21
CA HIS A 283 13.43 -2.96 2.53
C HIS A 283 12.75 -4.30 2.89
N GLY A 284 12.92 -5.35 2.07
CA GLY A 284 12.32 -6.66 2.31
C GLY A 284 12.87 -7.31 3.58
N PHE A 285 14.14 -7.13 3.86
CA PHE A 285 14.74 -7.59 5.10
C PHE A 285 14.13 -6.90 6.32
N TYR A 286 13.95 -5.56 6.27
CA TYR A 286 13.25 -4.81 7.31
C TYR A 286 11.83 -5.32 7.55
N ASN A 287 11.04 -5.49 6.49
CA ASN A 287 9.67 -6.00 6.58
C ASN A 287 9.64 -7.41 7.19
N SER A 288 10.58 -8.27 6.79
CA SER A 288 10.72 -9.62 7.34
C SER A 288 11.06 -9.63 8.84
N LEU A 289 11.92 -8.73 9.30
CA LEU A 289 12.26 -8.60 10.73
C LEU A 289 11.04 -8.22 11.58
N ILE A 290 10.13 -7.43 11.04
CA ILE A 290 8.93 -6.97 11.77
C ILE A 290 7.81 -8.01 11.70
N ALA A 291 7.61 -8.62 10.54
CA ALA A 291 6.43 -9.43 10.27
C ALA A 291 6.61 -10.90 10.63
N ILE A 292 7.83 -11.45 10.54
CA ILE A 292 8.10 -12.85 10.84
C ILE A 292 8.40 -13.01 12.35
N PRO A 293 7.57 -13.73 13.12
CA PRO A 293 7.73 -13.82 14.59
C PRO A 293 9.11 -14.28 15.04
N SER A 294 9.75 -15.19 14.29
CA SER A 294 11.09 -15.70 14.59
C SER A 294 12.19 -14.63 14.51
N PHE A 295 11.92 -13.50 13.87
CA PHE A 295 12.87 -12.40 13.69
C PHE A 295 12.54 -11.15 14.52
N ALA A 296 11.41 -11.13 15.22
CA ALA A 296 10.91 -9.96 15.94
C ALA A 296 11.91 -9.40 16.97
N GLU A 297 12.72 -10.25 17.59
CA GLU A 297 13.77 -9.84 18.53
C GLU A 297 14.85 -8.98 17.88
N TYR A 298 15.08 -9.15 16.58
CA TYR A 298 16.08 -8.41 15.81
C TYR A 298 15.54 -7.12 15.19
N ALA A 299 14.23 -6.90 15.21
CA ALA A 299 13.58 -5.72 14.62
C ALA A 299 14.13 -4.39 15.18
N VAL A 300 14.56 -4.40 16.45
CA VAL A 300 15.18 -3.23 17.11
C VAL A 300 16.49 -2.78 16.43
N LEU A 301 17.19 -3.68 15.74
CA LEU A 301 18.45 -3.34 15.03
C LEU A 301 18.19 -2.60 13.72
N SER A 302 17.02 -2.77 13.12
CA SER A 302 16.71 -2.20 11.81
C SER A 302 16.78 -0.67 11.76
N PRO A 303 16.26 0.11 12.74
CA PRO A 303 16.38 1.56 12.75
C PRO A 303 17.84 2.05 12.77
N ILE A 304 18.71 1.33 13.48
CA ILE A 304 20.12 1.67 13.60
C ILE A 304 20.82 1.52 12.25
N VAL A 305 20.57 0.41 11.55
CA VAL A 305 21.15 0.14 10.22
C VAL A 305 20.65 1.17 9.21
N ILE A 306 19.33 1.45 9.22
CA ILE A 306 18.71 2.43 8.32
C ILE A 306 19.26 3.82 8.59
N ALA A 307 19.38 4.23 9.86
CA ALA A 307 19.93 5.52 10.23
C ALA A 307 21.42 5.66 9.80
N ALA A 308 22.20 4.59 9.91
CA ALA A 308 23.60 4.57 9.45
C ALA A 308 23.69 4.71 7.92
N ILE A 309 22.84 4.00 7.17
CA ILE A 309 22.76 4.12 5.71
C ILE A 309 22.32 5.53 5.33
N ALA A 310 21.26 6.05 5.93
CA ALA A 310 20.77 7.40 5.69
C ALA A 310 21.86 8.45 5.99
N TYR A 311 22.55 8.32 7.11
CA TYR A 311 23.67 9.21 7.47
C TYR A 311 24.76 9.24 6.40
N GLN A 312 25.19 8.09 5.89
CA GLN A 312 26.22 7.99 4.86
C GLN A 312 25.82 8.66 3.54
N TYR A 313 24.55 8.65 3.18
CA TYR A 313 24.07 9.23 1.93
C TYR A 313 23.64 10.69 2.03
N PHE A 314 23.00 11.09 3.11
CA PHE A 314 22.41 12.43 3.24
C PHE A 314 23.34 13.46 3.87
N VAL A 315 24.25 13.07 4.75
CA VAL A 315 25.12 14.01 5.47
C VAL A 315 26.36 14.43 4.69
N PRO A 316 27.11 13.55 3.99
CA PRO A 316 28.31 13.94 3.24
C PRO A 316 28.06 14.70 1.93
N LEU A 317 26.86 14.54 1.32
CA LEU A 317 26.56 15.13 0.02
C LEU A 317 26.62 16.67 -0.03
N PRO A 318 26.25 17.43 1.02
CA PRO A 318 26.37 18.90 0.99
C PRO A 318 27.82 19.42 0.93
N GLN A 319 28.82 18.58 1.25
CA GLN A 319 30.22 19.01 1.36
C GLN A 319 31.05 18.80 0.08
N HIS A 320 30.52 18.09 -0.92
CA HIS A 320 31.24 17.69 -2.13
C HIS A 320 30.59 18.14 -3.44
N LEU A 321 29.57 19.00 -3.38
CA LEU A 321 28.74 19.38 -4.54
C LEU A 321 28.87 20.87 -4.92
N ASP A 322 29.88 21.58 -4.41
CA ASP A 322 30.27 22.91 -4.85
C ASP A 322 31.22 22.87 -6.05
#